data_d92984d289e9b26b417bd36755ff848e
#
_entry.id   d92984d289e9b26b417bd36755ff848e
#
_cell.length_a   1.000
_cell.length_b   1.000
_cell.length_c   1.000
_cell.angle_alpha   90.00
_cell.angle_beta   90.00
_cell.angle_gamma   90.00
#
_symmetry.space_group_name_H-M   'P 1'
#
loop_
_entity.id
_entity.type
_entity.pdbx_description
1 polymer ?
#
loop_
_entity_poly.entity_id
_entity_poly.type
_entity_poly.pdbx_seq_one_letter_code
_entity_poly.pdbx_strand_id
1 'polypeptide(L)'
;METGYIKINVEEGKTPSVEAQLVNNDLWLTKNEMARLFNCFVAKIDANLRSIFKQHLLWEADCSYCNRYIDKGIEKQTMYYNMEALIFISYRVNSFEAKVFRQFVNSSLREHLQKKKTPETKIVWIYLPKQNNYWLN
;
A
#
# COMPACT_ATOMS: atom_id res chain seq x y z
N MET A 1 11.07 -12.66 10.34
CA MET A 1 10.93 -11.67 9.28
C MET A 1 10.58 -10.32 9.86
N GLU A 2 11.37 -9.33 9.53
CA GLU A 2 11.06 -7.97 9.97
C GLU A 2 10.12 -7.33 8.96
N THR A 3 9.03 -6.79 9.44
CA THR A 3 7.99 -6.30 8.56
C THR A 3 7.80 -4.79 8.55
N GLY A 4 8.41 -4.10 9.50
CA GLY A 4 8.11 -2.68 9.69
C GLY A 4 6.74 -2.53 10.32
N TYR A 5 6.28 -1.29 10.42
CA TYR A 5 4.93 -1.06 10.93
C TYR A 5 4.37 0.23 10.38
N ILE A 6 3.06 0.36 10.50
CA ILE A 6 2.35 1.56 10.10
C ILE A 6 1.15 1.72 11.03
N LYS A 7 0.90 2.96 11.41
CA LYS A 7 -0.24 3.31 12.25
C LYS A 7 -0.93 4.52 11.67
N ILE A 8 -2.25 4.54 11.78
CA ILE A 8 -3.04 5.70 11.43
C ILE A 8 -3.62 6.21 12.73
N ASN A 9 -3.20 7.40 13.13
CA ASN A 9 -3.65 7.99 14.38
C ASN A 9 -4.84 8.90 14.11
N VAL A 10 -5.99 8.51 14.67
CA VAL A 10 -7.21 9.26 14.50
C VAL A 10 -7.77 9.51 15.88
N GLU A 11 -7.64 10.72 16.37
CA GLU A 11 -8.15 11.10 17.68
C GLU A 11 -9.04 12.30 17.54
N GLU A 12 -10.12 12.31 18.29
CA GLU A 12 -11.02 13.44 18.28
C GLU A 12 -10.31 14.69 18.72
N GLY A 13 -10.51 15.77 17.99
CA GLY A 13 -9.86 17.04 18.35
C GLY A 13 -8.44 17.19 17.88
N LYS A 14 -7.90 16.21 17.20
CA LYS A 14 -6.52 16.29 16.70
C LYS A 14 -6.49 16.00 15.20
N THR A 15 -5.49 16.56 14.56
CA THR A 15 -5.28 16.30 13.13
C THR A 15 -4.86 14.84 12.95
N PRO A 16 -5.53 14.10 12.09
CA PRO A 16 -5.11 12.72 11.82
C PRO A 16 -3.70 12.67 11.27
N SER A 17 -2.99 11.61 11.57
CA SER A 17 -1.62 11.46 11.10
C SER A 17 -1.32 10.00 10.82
N VAL A 18 -0.27 9.78 10.03
CA VAL A 18 0.21 8.45 9.71
C VAL A 18 1.66 8.35 10.17
N GLU A 19 1.96 7.26 10.85
CA GLU A 19 3.29 7.01 11.32
C GLU A 19 3.73 5.67 10.77
N ALA A 20 4.90 5.59 10.15
CA ALA A 20 5.36 4.34 9.55
C ALA A 20 6.86 4.19 9.72
N GLN A 21 7.28 2.95 9.85
CA GLN A 21 8.71 2.62 9.84
C GLN A 21 8.92 1.49 8.86
N LEU A 22 9.75 1.74 7.86
CA LEU A 22 10.02 0.77 6.83
C LEU A 22 11.22 -0.10 7.19
N VAL A 23 11.27 -1.28 6.60
CA VAL A 23 12.42 -2.16 6.69
C VAL A 23 12.83 -2.47 5.26
N ASN A 24 14.07 -2.16 4.91
CA ASN A 24 14.56 -2.33 3.54
C ASN A 24 13.69 -1.61 2.53
N ASN A 25 13.28 -0.41 2.88
CA ASN A 25 12.46 0.45 2.02
C ASN A 25 11.08 -0.11 1.73
N ASP A 26 10.59 -1.01 2.53
CA ASP A 26 9.28 -1.59 2.31
C ASP A 26 8.58 -1.87 3.63
N LEU A 27 7.36 -2.34 3.53
CA LEU A 27 6.51 -2.59 4.65
C LEU A 27 5.67 -3.81 4.31
N TRP A 28 5.53 -4.74 5.23
CA TRP A 28 4.83 -5.99 4.96
C TRP A 28 3.71 -6.20 5.96
N LEU A 29 2.51 -6.42 5.48
CA LEU A 29 1.33 -6.56 6.32
C LEU A 29 0.52 -7.77 5.90
N THR A 30 -0.11 -8.39 6.88
CA THR A 30 -1.09 -9.45 6.60
C THR A 30 -2.43 -8.82 6.26
N LYS A 31 -3.34 -9.63 5.73
CA LYS A 31 -4.70 -9.15 5.45
C LYS A 31 -5.39 -8.67 6.72
N ASN A 32 -5.17 -9.37 7.83
CA ASN A 32 -5.78 -8.97 9.09
C ASN A 32 -5.24 -7.63 9.57
N GLU A 33 -3.94 -7.40 9.37
CA GLU A 33 -3.33 -6.14 9.75
C GLU A 33 -3.86 -5.00 8.90
N MET A 34 -4.03 -5.25 7.60
CA MET A 34 -4.62 -4.23 6.72
C MET A 34 -6.06 -3.91 7.12
N ALA A 35 -6.83 -4.93 7.47
CA ALA A 35 -8.21 -4.73 7.89
C ALA A 35 -8.28 -3.89 9.16
N ARG A 36 -7.40 -4.16 10.10
CA ARG A 36 -7.37 -3.36 11.32
C ARG A 36 -6.90 -1.92 11.04
N LEU A 37 -5.92 -1.78 10.17
CA LEU A 37 -5.40 -0.46 9.83
C LEU A 37 -6.48 0.42 9.22
N PHE A 38 -7.24 -0.14 8.29
CA PHE A 38 -8.27 0.63 7.58
C PHE A 38 -9.66 0.50 8.20
N ASN A 39 -9.74 -0.18 9.34
CA ASN A 39 -11.01 -0.33 10.07
C ASN A 39 -12.11 -0.88 9.16
N CYS A 40 -11.85 -2.02 8.56
CA CYS A 40 -12.81 -2.68 7.69
C CYS A 40 -12.71 -4.19 7.90
N PHE A 41 -13.61 -4.93 7.27
CA PHE A 41 -13.61 -6.37 7.40
C PHE A 41 -12.50 -6.99 6.56
N VAL A 42 -11.92 -8.07 7.08
CA VAL A 42 -10.86 -8.76 6.36
C VAL A 42 -11.36 -9.33 5.04
N ALA A 43 -12.64 -9.69 4.98
CA ALA A 43 -13.22 -10.18 3.73
C ALA A 43 -13.14 -9.14 2.62
N LYS A 44 -13.25 -7.86 2.97
CA LYS A 44 -13.13 -6.79 2.00
C LYS A 44 -11.71 -6.69 1.48
N ILE A 45 -10.73 -6.81 2.38
CA ILE A 45 -9.33 -6.80 1.97
C ILE A 45 -9.06 -7.96 1.02
N ASP A 46 -9.51 -9.15 1.41
CA ASP A 46 -9.26 -10.35 0.61
C ASP A 46 -9.88 -10.24 -0.78
N ALA A 47 -11.13 -9.78 -0.85
CA ALA A 47 -11.81 -9.65 -2.13
C ALA A 47 -11.10 -8.65 -3.04
N ASN A 48 -10.64 -7.55 -2.47
CA ASN A 48 -9.97 -6.53 -3.27
C ASN A 48 -8.59 -6.97 -3.72
N LEU A 49 -7.85 -7.68 -2.88
CA LEU A 49 -6.56 -8.21 -3.30
C LEU A 49 -6.74 -9.19 -4.46
N ARG A 50 -7.72 -10.09 -4.35
CA ARG A 50 -7.97 -11.02 -5.43
C ARG A 50 -8.33 -10.30 -6.72
N SER A 51 -9.13 -9.26 -6.62
CA SER A 51 -9.53 -8.47 -7.78
C SER A 51 -8.32 -7.78 -8.41
N ILE A 52 -7.46 -7.18 -7.60
CA ILE A 52 -6.29 -6.47 -8.09
C ILE A 52 -5.36 -7.42 -8.84
N PHE A 53 -5.13 -8.61 -8.28
CA PHE A 53 -4.26 -9.58 -8.92
C PHE A 53 -4.90 -10.18 -10.17
N LYS A 54 -6.20 -10.44 -10.11
CA LYS A 54 -6.92 -10.99 -11.26
C LYS A 54 -6.91 -10.04 -12.44
N GLN A 55 -7.02 -8.75 -12.17
CA GLN A 55 -7.01 -7.74 -13.21
C GLN A 55 -5.59 -7.33 -13.63
N HIS A 56 -4.59 -7.96 -13.04
CA HIS A 56 -3.19 -7.69 -13.37
C HIS A 56 -2.79 -6.24 -13.13
N LEU A 57 -3.41 -5.62 -12.14
CA LEU A 57 -2.96 -4.30 -11.71
C LEU A 57 -1.67 -4.41 -10.94
N LEU A 58 -1.49 -5.52 -10.23
CA LEU A 58 -0.25 -5.89 -9.56
C LEU A 58 -0.04 -7.38 -9.78
N TRP A 59 1.19 -7.83 -9.70
CA TRP A 59 1.51 -9.26 -9.78
C TRP A 59 1.73 -9.77 -8.37
N GLU A 60 0.99 -10.81 -8.01
CA GLU A 60 1.05 -11.33 -6.66
C GLU A 60 2.47 -11.73 -6.27
N ALA A 61 3.23 -12.30 -7.19
CA ALA A 61 4.59 -12.72 -6.89
C ALA A 61 5.49 -11.56 -6.48
N ASP A 62 5.21 -10.36 -6.99
CA ASP A 62 6.03 -9.19 -6.70
C ASP A 62 5.61 -8.49 -5.41
N CYS A 63 4.38 -8.69 -4.97
CA CYS A 63 3.82 -7.94 -3.87
C CYS A 63 3.52 -8.76 -2.64
N SER A 64 3.81 -10.05 -2.66
CA SER A 64 3.49 -10.91 -1.55
C SER A 64 4.67 -11.77 -1.13
N TYR A 65 4.62 -12.23 0.09
CA TYR A 65 5.64 -13.09 0.65
C TYR A 65 4.94 -14.10 1.54
N CYS A 66 5.27 -15.38 1.34
CA CYS A 66 4.70 -16.45 2.15
C CYS A 66 5.69 -16.85 3.22
N ASN A 67 5.34 -16.61 4.45
CA ASN A 67 6.17 -16.98 5.59
C ASN A 67 5.69 -18.32 6.13
N ARG A 68 6.51 -19.36 6.03
CA ARG A 68 6.18 -20.68 6.53
C ARG A 68 6.86 -20.93 7.84
N TYR A 69 6.15 -21.49 8.79
CA TYR A 69 6.68 -21.73 10.12
C TYR A 69 5.96 -22.93 10.75
N ILE A 70 6.54 -23.43 11.83
CA ILE A 70 5.96 -24.57 12.54
C ILE A 70 5.45 -24.07 13.88
N ASP A 71 4.18 -24.35 14.15
CA ASP A 71 3.55 -23.98 15.41
C ASP A 71 2.96 -25.22 16.02
N LYS A 72 3.48 -25.63 17.19
CA LYS A 72 3.02 -26.81 17.91
C LYS A 72 3.07 -28.06 17.04
N GLY A 73 4.14 -28.19 16.26
CA GLY A 73 4.34 -29.35 15.41
C GLY A 73 3.56 -29.34 14.12
N ILE A 74 2.80 -28.27 13.85
CA ILE A 74 1.99 -28.17 12.64
C ILE A 74 2.58 -27.09 11.76
N GLU A 75 2.76 -27.42 10.48
CA GLU A 75 3.28 -26.45 9.53
C GLU A 75 2.18 -25.43 9.20
N LYS A 76 2.50 -24.17 9.30
CA LYS A 76 1.57 -23.08 9.00
C LYS A 76 2.24 -22.09 8.07
N GLN A 77 1.41 -21.27 7.43
CA GLN A 77 1.95 -20.23 6.57
C GLN A 77 1.12 -18.97 6.74
N THR A 78 1.79 -17.85 6.59
CA THR A 78 1.16 -16.55 6.66
C THR A 78 1.58 -15.75 5.45
N MET A 79 0.63 -15.16 4.75
CA MET A 79 0.92 -14.33 3.59
C MET A 79 1.03 -12.89 4.02
N TYR A 80 2.08 -12.24 3.56
CA TYR A 80 2.31 -10.82 3.77
C TYR A 80 2.25 -10.11 2.44
N TYR A 81 1.81 -8.86 2.46
CA TYR A 81 1.69 -8.03 1.26
C TYR A 81 2.43 -6.73 1.50
N ASN A 82 3.07 -6.22 0.46
CA ASN A 82 3.96 -5.08 0.62
C ASN A 82 3.23 -3.75 0.55
N MET A 83 4.00 -2.66 0.61
CA MET A 83 3.44 -1.32 0.64
C MET A 83 2.69 -1.00 -0.65
N GLU A 84 3.16 -1.48 -1.79
CA GLU A 84 2.47 -1.22 -3.05
C GLU A 84 1.06 -1.79 -3.02
N ALA A 85 0.92 -3.02 -2.52
CA ALA A 85 -0.40 -3.63 -2.37
C ALA A 85 -1.26 -2.82 -1.40
N LEU A 86 -0.66 -2.34 -0.31
CA LEU A 86 -1.39 -1.55 0.67
C LEU A 86 -1.93 -0.27 0.05
N ILE A 87 -1.12 0.39 -0.77
CA ILE A 87 -1.55 1.61 -1.43
C ILE A 87 -2.73 1.33 -2.36
N PHE A 88 -2.65 0.25 -3.15
CA PHE A 88 -3.76 -0.10 -4.03
C PHE A 88 -5.03 -0.39 -3.23
N ILE A 89 -4.89 -1.12 -2.11
CA ILE A 89 -6.04 -1.42 -1.27
C ILE A 89 -6.65 -0.15 -0.70
N SER A 90 -5.83 0.83 -0.35
CA SER A 90 -6.34 2.06 0.24
C SER A 90 -7.31 2.81 -0.68
N TYR A 91 -7.21 2.59 -1.99
CA TYR A 91 -8.11 3.24 -2.94
C TYR A 91 -9.38 2.44 -3.17
N ARG A 92 -9.48 1.27 -2.55
CA ARG A 92 -10.66 0.42 -2.68
C ARG A 92 -11.44 0.26 -1.38
N VAL A 93 -10.97 0.90 -0.31
CA VAL A 93 -11.64 0.84 0.97
C VAL A 93 -12.20 2.22 1.27
N ASN A 94 -13.49 2.25 1.63
CA ASN A 94 -14.16 3.51 1.91
C ASN A 94 -14.28 3.69 3.41
N SER A 95 -13.19 3.96 4.07
CA SER A 95 -13.18 4.26 5.50
C SER A 95 -12.44 5.56 5.72
N PHE A 96 -12.63 6.15 6.90
CA PHE A 96 -11.94 7.37 7.24
C PHE A 96 -10.44 7.13 7.31
N GLU A 97 -10.05 5.99 7.88
CA GLU A 97 -8.63 5.65 8.00
C GLU A 97 -7.99 5.49 6.62
N ALA A 98 -8.69 4.86 5.69
CA ALA A 98 -8.15 4.72 4.34
C ALA A 98 -8.01 6.08 3.66
N LYS A 99 -8.97 6.99 3.92
CA LYS A 99 -8.88 8.34 3.38
C LYS A 99 -7.65 9.06 3.94
N VAL A 100 -7.43 8.93 5.25
CA VAL A 100 -6.26 9.56 5.88
C VAL A 100 -4.98 9.00 5.26
N PHE A 101 -4.94 7.70 5.03
CA PHE A 101 -3.76 7.09 4.42
C PHE A 101 -3.54 7.60 3.00
N ARG A 102 -4.60 7.71 2.22
CA ARG A 102 -4.48 8.22 0.85
C ARG A 102 -3.96 9.66 0.84
N GLN A 103 -4.43 10.46 1.77
CA GLN A 103 -3.95 11.84 1.89
C GLN A 103 -2.48 11.88 2.26
N PHE A 104 -2.07 10.97 3.13
CA PHE A 104 -0.68 10.87 3.51
C PHE A 104 0.19 10.50 2.32
N VAL A 105 -0.24 9.55 1.50
CA VAL A 105 0.49 9.14 0.30
C VAL A 105 0.64 10.32 -0.66
N ASN A 106 -0.45 11.04 -0.89
CA ASN A 106 -0.41 12.19 -1.78
C ASN A 106 0.50 13.28 -1.26
N SER A 107 0.43 13.57 0.03
CA SER A 107 1.27 14.60 0.63
C SER A 107 2.73 14.21 0.59
N SER A 108 3.03 12.95 0.82
CA SER A 108 4.41 12.46 0.79
C SER A 108 4.98 12.59 -0.61
N LEU A 109 4.19 12.27 -1.61
CA LEU A 109 4.65 12.39 -2.99
C LEU A 109 4.90 13.85 -3.35
N ARG A 110 3.99 14.74 -2.97
CA ARG A 110 4.17 16.17 -3.24
C ARG A 110 5.42 16.71 -2.57
N GLU A 111 5.62 16.34 -1.31
CA GLU A 111 6.79 16.75 -0.57
C GLU A 111 8.07 16.29 -1.24
N HIS A 112 8.07 15.03 -1.65
CA HIS A 112 9.23 14.46 -2.30
C HIS A 112 9.57 15.20 -3.59
N LEU A 113 8.55 15.48 -4.40
CA LEU A 113 8.76 16.19 -5.65
C LEU A 113 9.21 17.61 -5.41
N GLN A 114 8.68 18.26 -4.38
CA GLN A 114 9.05 19.62 -4.09
C GLN A 114 10.49 19.73 -3.61
N LYS A 115 10.92 18.76 -2.80
CA LYS A 115 12.30 18.78 -2.31
C LYS A 115 13.30 18.56 -3.43
N LYS A 116 12.92 17.84 -4.46
CA LYS A 116 13.80 17.59 -5.59
C LYS A 116 13.68 18.63 -6.66
N LYS A 117 12.81 19.62 -6.45
CA LYS A 117 12.54 20.59 -7.46
C LYS A 117 13.73 21.48 -7.68
N THR A 118 14.09 21.67 -8.91
CA THR A 118 15.06 22.68 -9.31
C THR A 118 14.37 23.50 -10.37
N PRO A 119 14.93 24.62 -10.70
CA PRO A 119 14.30 25.48 -11.70
C PRO A 119 13.99 24.76 -13.00
N GLU A 120 14.83 23.83 -13.40
CA GLU A 120 14.53 23.18 -14.63
C GLU A 120 13.89 21.89 -14.41
N THR A 121 13.45 21.66 -13.28
CA THR A 121 12.86 20.42 -13.08
C THR A 121 11.58 20.33 -13.69
N LYS A 122 11.45 20.08 -14.75
CA LYS A 122 10.28 20.05 -15.26
C LYS A 122 10.03 18.84 -15.62
N ILE A 123 9.84 18.24 -15.56
CA ILE A 123 9.49 17.20 -15.75
C ILE A 123 9.10 16.62 -16.71
N VAL A 124 9.04 16.47 -17.18
CA VAL A 124 8.83 16.02 -18.14
C VAL A 124 8.38 14.84 -18.39
N TRP A 125 8.64 14.25 -18.05
CA TRP A 125 8.27 13.14 -18.12
C TRP A 125 7.29 12.78 -18.91
N ILE A 126 6.94 13.37 -19.20
CA ILE A 126 6.00 13.20 -19.82
C ILE A 126 6.04 12.29 -20.80
N TYR A 127 6.41 11.69 -20.93
CA TYR A 127 6.43 11.00 -21.88
C TYR A 127 6.08 9.82 -22.01
N LEU A 128 5.66 9.59 -21.93
CA LEU A 128 5.27 8.60 -21.98
C LEU A 128 4.95 8.26 -23.16
N PRO A 129 5.06 8.12 -23.70
CA PRO A 129 4.94 7.95 -24.74
C PRO A 129 4.15 7.40 -25.42
N LYS A 130 3.93 7.26 -25.64
CA LYS A 130 3.23 7.01 -26.33
C LYS A 130 3.17 6.02 -26.90
N GLN A 131 3.30 5.64 -26.91
CA GLN A 131 3.41 4.85 -27.49
C GLN A 131 2.57 4.01 -27.63
N ASN A 132 2.17 3.87 -27.34
CA ASN A 132 1.56 2.93 -27.30
C ASN A 132 0.29 3.07 -27.20
N ASN A 133 -0.37 2.88 -27.66
CA ASN A 133 -1.61 3.12 -27.70
C ASN A 133 -2.43 2.05 -27.29
N TYR A 134 -1.99 0.90 -27.03
CA TYR A 134 -2.86 -0.13 -26.73
C TYR A 134 -3.56 0.08 -25.44
N TRP A 135 -3.08 0.86 -24.60
CA TRP A 135 -3.80 1.04 -23.38
C TRP A 135 -4.81 2.13 -23.48
N LEU A 136 -5.00 2.60 -24.65
CA LEU A 136 -6.05 3.54 -24.84
C LEU A 136 -7.35 2.85 -25.10
N ASN A 137 -7.35 1.58 -25.26
CA ASN A 137 -8.60 0.94 -25.61
C ASN A 137 -9.35 0.46 -24.44
#